data_c3a65dcb4368d825a0e502ab8cd15c4f
#
_entry.id   c3a65dcb4368d825a0e502ab8cd15c4f
#
_cell.length_a   1.000
_cell.length_b   1.000
_cell.length_c   1.000
_cell.angle_alpha   90.00
_cell.angle_beta   90.00
_cell.angle_gamma   90.00
#
_symmetry.space_group_name_H-M   'P 1'
#
loop_
_entity.id
_entity.type
_entity.pdbx_description
1 polymer ?
#
loop_
_entity_poly.entity_id
_entity_poly.type
_entity_poly.pdbx_seq_one_letter_code
_entity_poly.pdbx_strand_id
1 'polypeptide(L)'
;MQTYPFELPKLQYDYDALEPFVSAETMKTHHLKHHKSYVDKLNELVKGDDFLNELPLDQLISKENLSKIDEDTAEKIRNFGGGHYNHTLYFELLSVKPQKPGKMLSKLINDQFGDFKTFEKEFKDKAESHFGSGWCWLVLSKHGLTVKTTKNQDNPINFELCTPIMGIDLWEHAYYLDHKNRKKDYISKIWQKINWKEFDNKVLEAENVK
;
A
#
# COMPACT_ATOMS: atom_id res chain seq x y z
N MET A 1 -5.62 -0.82 13.79
CA MET A 1 -5.45 0.36 12.89
C MET A 1 -5.92 1.63 13.60
N GLN A 2 -5.58 2.83 13.07
CA GLN A 2 -6.00 4.11 13.66
C GLN A 2 -7.52 4.34 13.45
N THR A 3 -8.13 5.06 14.40
CA THR A 3 -9.46 5.67 14.31
C THR A 3 -9.32 7.19 14.22
N TYR A 4 -10.41 7.91 13.95
CA TYR A 4 -10.40 9.38 13.96
C TYR A 4 -10.00 9.93 15.36
N PRO A 5 -9.19 11.01 15.43
CA PRO A 5 -8.54 11.68 14.30
C PRO A 5 -7.35 10.87 13.75
N PHE A 6 -7.32 10.72 12.44
CA PHE A 6 -6.22 10.04 11.76
C PHE A 6 -4.95 10.90 11.80
N GLU A 7 -3.81 10.28 12.02
CA GLU A 7 -2.51 10.94 12.05
C GLU A 7 -1.62 10.45 10.92
N LEU A 8 -0.78 11.34 10.39
CA LEU A 8 0.26 10.96 9.44
C LEU A 8 1.30 10.09 10.16
N PRO A 9 1.48 8.80 9.78
CA PRO A 9 2.43 7.92 10.44
C PRO A 9 3.87 8.44 10.24
N LYS A 10 4.68 8.39 11.30
CA LYS A 10 6.10 8.73 11.21
C LYS A 10 6.85 7.65 10.44
N LEU A 11 7.76 8.07 9.56
CA LEU A 11 8.68 7.14 8.90
C LEU A 11 9.65 6.54 9.93
N GLN A 12 10.06 5.29 9.70
CA GLN A 12 11.05 4.59 10.52
C GLN A 12 12.50 4.89 10.10
N TYR A 13 12.69 5.82 9.17
CA TYR A 13 13.97 6.21 8.58
C TYR A 13 13.93 7.68 8.13
N ASP A 14 15.11 8.30 8.00
CA ASP A 14 15.24 9.67 7.52
C ASP A 14 14.90 9.78 6.03
N TYR A 15 14.49 10.96 5.58
CA TYR A 15 14.04 11.17 4.21
C TYR A 15 15.11 10.89 3.14
N ASP A 16 16.39 11.04 3.48
CA ASP A 16 17.53 10.77 2.60
C ASP A 16 18.08 9.34 2.72
N ALA A 17 17.56 8.56 3.67
CA ALA A 17 18.10 7.24 3.99
C ALA A 17 17.95 6.19 2.85
N LEU A 18 17.09 6.46 1.89
CA LEU A 18 16.87 5.57 0.74
C LEU A 18 17.65 6.01 -0.52
N GLU A 19 18.41 7.09 -0.45
CA GLU A 19 19.27 7.49 -1.56
C GLU A 19 20.33 6.44 -1.89
N PRO A 20 20.74 6.30 -3.14
CA PRO A 20 20.29 7.01 -4.34
C PRO A 20 19.05 6.38 -5.03
N PHE A 21 18.29 5.53 -4.35
CA PHE A 21 17.16 4.81 -4.94
C PHE A 21 15.91 5.70 -5.07
N VAL A 22 15.65 6.49 -4.02
CA VAL A 22 14.60 7.52 -3.98
C VAL A 22 15.23 8.75 -3.32
N SER A 23 15.08 9.92 -3.92
CA SER A 23 15.64 11.17 -3.38
C SER A 23 14.89 11.64 -2.12
N ALA A 24 15.58 12.39 -1.28
CA ALA A 24 14.96 13.06 -0.13
C ALA A 24 13.82 14.01 -0.56
N GLU A 25 13.91 14.62 -1.73
CA GLU A 25 12.86 15.48 -2.28
C GLU A 25 11.61 14.69 -2.60
N THR A 26 11.74 13.55 -3.31
CA THR A 26 10.63 12.65 -3.61
C THR A 26 9.99 12.15 -2.31
N MET A 27 10.79 11.68 -1.35
CA MET A 27 10.29 11.17 -0.07
C MET A 27 9.53 12.22 0.73
N LYS A 28 10.06 13.45 0.84
CA LYS A 28 9.38 14.56 1.53
C LYS A 28 8.07 14.96 0.85
N THR A 29 8.11 15.08 -0.47
CA THR A 29 6.92 15.45 -1.26
C THR A 29 5.85 14.36 -1.16
N HIS A 30 6.24 13.11 -1.30
CA HIS A 30 5.33 11.97 -1.24
C HIS A 30 4.69 11.82 0.16
N HIS A 31 5.48 11.91 1.23
CA HIS A 31 4.99 11.76 2.61
C HIS A 31 4.28 13.02 3.14
N LEU A 32 4.97 14.19 3.10
CA LEU A 32 4.48 15.41 3.76
C LEU A 32 3.47 16.20 2.92
N LYS A 33 3.31 15.88 1.63
CA LYS A 33 2.32 16.54 0.77
C LYS A 33 1.24 15.58 0.32
N HIS A 34 1.56 14.51 -0.41
CA HIS A 34 0.55 13.58 -0.93
C HIS A 34 -0.11 12.79 0.20
N HIS A 35 0.63 12.03 1.00
CA HIS A 35 0.06 11.25 2.11
C HIS A 35 -0.64 12.14 3.13
N LYS A 36 0.05 13.23 3.57
CA LYS A 36 -0.57 14.17 4.51
C LYS A 36 -1.88 14.76 3.99
N SER A 37 -1.96 15.10 2.70
CA SER A 37 -3.20 15.63 2.13
C SER A 37 -4.36 14.63 2.19
N TYR A 38 -4.10 13.33 2.03
CA TYR A 38 -5.13 12.30 2.22
C TYR A 38 -5.60 12.23 3.66
N VAL A 39 -4.69 12.26 4.63
CA VAL A 39 -5.01 12.28 6.06
C VAL A 39 -5.86 13.50 6.42
N ASP A 40 -5.43 14.69 6.00
CA ASP A 40 -6.13 15.94 6.32
C ASP A 40 -7.56 15.96 5.74
N LYS A 41 -7.70 15.57 4.46
CA LYS A 41 -9.00 15.52 3.78
C LYS A 41 -9.94 14.46 4.35
N LEU A 42 -9.38 13.30 4.76
CA LEU A 42 -10.16 12.27 5.42
C LEU A 42 -10.70 12.76 6.76
N ASN A 43 -9.83 13.37 7.57
CA ASN A 43 -10.25 13.94 8.87
C ASN A 43 -11.33 15.03 8.71
N GLU A 44 -11.18 15.91 7.73
CA GLU A 44 -12.18 16.94 7.44
C GLU A 44 -13.52 16.33 7.04
N LEU A 45 -13.49 15.26 6.23
CA LEU A 45 -14.66 14.59 5.70
C LEU A 45 -15.48 13.86 6.78
N VAL A 46 -14.80 13.17 7.72
CA VAL A 46 -15.48 12.37 8.75
C VAL A 46 -15.77 13.15 10.02
N LYS A 47 -15.29 14.39 10.13
CA LYS A 47 -15.45 15.23 11.32
C LYS A 47 -16.92 15.42 11.66
N GLY A 48 -17.29 15.04 12.88
CA GLY A 48 -18.64 15.23 13.43
C GLY A 48 -19.66 14.16 13.00
N ASP A 49 -19.21 13.12 12.30
CA ASP A 49 -20.04 11.95 12.03
C ASP A 49 -19.70 10.83 13.01
N ASP A 50 -20.61 10.56 13.96
CA ASP A 50 -20.38 9.62 15.05
C ASP A 50 -20.16 8.19 14.54
N PHE A 51 -20.82 7.78 13.45
CA PHE A 51 -20.63 6.45 12.86
C PHE A 51 -19.27 6.30 12.21
N LEU A 52 -18.86 7.28 11.39
CA LEU A 52 -17.59 7.23 10.65
C LEU A 52 -16.38 7.39 11.59
N ASN A 53 -16.51 8.20 12.64
CA ASN A 53 -15.42 8.47 13.59
C ASN A 53 -15.02 7.25 14.44
N GLU A 54 -15.95 6.34 14.71
CA GLU A 54 -15.67 5.14 15.49
C GLU A 54 -15.00 4.03 14.69
N LEU A 55 -15.03 4.10 13.35
CA LEU A 55 -14.51 3.05 12.50
C LEU A 55 -12.97 3.11 12.39
N PRO A 56 -12.27 1.99 12.60
CA PRO A 56 -10.86 1.87 12.19
C PRO A 56 -10.73 2.08 10.68
N LEU A 57 -9.57 2.59 10.23
CA LEU A 57 -9.34 2.98 8.83
C LEU A 57 -9.69 1.89 7.81
N ASP A 58 -9.31 0.64 8.09
CA ASP A 58 -9.59 -0.50 7.23
C ASP A 58 -11.09 -0.83 7.13
N GLN A 59 -11.81 -0.65 8.22
CA GLN A 59 -13.26 -0.79 8.24
C GLN A 59 -13.96 0.40 7.58
N LEU A 60 -13.48 1.61 7.82
CA LEU A 60 -14.01 2.83 7.21
C LEU A 60 -14.02 2.74 5.68
N ILE A 61 -12.93 2.24 5.08
CA ILE A 61 -12.81 2.10 3.62
C ILE A 61 -13.36 0.78 3.07
N SER A 62 -13.94 -0.07 3.91
CA SER A 62 -14.51 -1.35 3.47
C SER A 62 -15.79 -1.15 2.64
N LYS A 63 -15.98 -2.02 1.66
CA LYS A 63 -17.19 -2.01 0.83
C LYS A 63 -18.47 -2.12 1.66
N GLU A 64 -18.42 -2.88 2.76
CA GLU A 64 -19.54 -3.05 3.67
C GLU A 64 -19.97 -1.72 4.28
N ASN A 65 -19.02 -0.95 4.85
CA ASN A 65 -19.35 0.32 5.52
C ASN A 65 -19.61 1.44 4.50
N LEU A 66 -18.90 1.48 3.38
CA LEU A 66 -19.18 2.43 2.31
C LEU A 66 -20.58 2.28 1.72
N SER A 67 -21.16 1.08 1.74
CA SER A 67 -22.55 0.87 1.28
C SER A 67 -23.64 1.36 2.24
N LYS A 68 -23.27 1.78 3.45
CA LYS A 68 -24.20 2.28 4.49
C LYS A 68 -24.38 3.80 4.48
N ILE A 69 -23.63 4.51 3.65
CA ILE A 69 -23.62 5.98 3.53
C ILE A 69 -23.94 6.42 2.10
N ASP A 70 -24.14 7.70 1.89
CA ASP A 70 -24.41 8.23 0.56
C ASP A 70 -23.22 8.07 -0.38
N GLU A 71 -23.50 7.99 -1.69
CA GLU A 71 -22.53 7.65 -2.71
C GLU A 71 -21.38 8.68 -2.83
N ASP A 72 -21.68 9.98 -2.70
CA ASP A 72 -20.67 11.05 -2.79
C ASP A 72 -19.67 10.98 -1.63
N THR A 73 -20.17 10.80 -0.41
CA THR A 73 -19.34 10.60 0.78
C THR A 73 -18.56 9.29 0.71
N ALA A 74 -19.17 8.20 0.25
CA ALA A 74 -18.52 6.92 0.07
C ALA A 74 -17.38 7.00 -0.94
N GLU A 75 -17.56 7.69 -2.08
CA GLU A 75 -16.49 7.90 -3.06
C GLU A 75 -15.33 8.71 -2.49
N LYS A 76 -15.61 9.78 -1.74
CA LYS A 76 -14.59 10.60 -1.09
C LYS A 76 -13.82 9.81 -0.03
N ILE A 77 -14.48 9.01 0.80
CA ILE A 77 -13.82 8.14 1.79
C ILE A 77 -12.97 7.07 1.08
N ARG A 78 -13.48 6.46 0.03
CA ARG A 78 -12.73 5.51 -0.79
C ARG A 78 -11.45 6.13 -1.35
N ASN A 79 -11.51 7.38 -1.82
CA ASN A 79 -10.36 8.09 -2.36
C ASN A 79 -9.39 8.57 -1.26
N PHE A 80 -9.87 9.24 -0.21
CA PHE A 80 -8.99 9.82 0.80
C PHE A 80 -8.55 8.78 1.84
N GLY A 81 -9.46 7.97 2.32
CA GLY A 81 -9.17 6.86 3.23
C GLY A 81 -8.32 5.77 2.57
N GLY A 82 -8.65 5.41 1.33
CA GLY A 82 -7.83 4.52 0.52
C GLY A 82 -6.44 5.08 0.30
N GLY A 83 -6.32 6.37 -0.02
CA GLY A 83 -5.03 7.06 -0.15
C GLY A 83 -4.21 7.01 1.13
N HIS A 84 -4.83 7.29 2.29
CA HIS A 84 -4.14 7.18 3.58
C HIS A 84 -3.68 5.74 3.87
N TYR A 85 -4.56 4.76 3.70
CA TYR A 85 -4.24 3.35 3.91
C TYR A 85 -3.10 2.86 3.00
N ASN A 86 -3.19 3.15 1.71
CA ASN A 86 -2.23 2.71 0.71
C ASN A 86 -0.83 3.27 0.98
N HIS A 87 -0.74 4.57 1.30
CA HIS A 87 0.54 5.22 1.60
C HIS A 87 1.13 4.75 2.94
N THR A 88 0.30 4.44 3.94
CA THR A 88 0.77 3.84 5.19
C THR A 88 1.49 2.52 4.90
N LEU A 89 0.85 1.60 4.16
CA LEU A 89 1.47 0.34 3.75
C LEU A 89 2.73 0.54 2.92
N TYR A 90 2.72 1.51 1.99
CA TYR A 90 3.88 1.78 1.13
C TYR A 90 5.10 2.24 1.93
N PHE A 91 4.95 3.16 2.86
CA PHE A 91 6.07 3.65 3.66
C PHE A 91 6.56 2.63 4.69
N GLU A 92 5.69 1.79 5.25
CA GLU A 92 6.06 0.65 6.09
C GLU A 92 6.85 -0.41 5.32
N LEU A 93 6.58 -0.52 4.01
CA LEU A 93 7.23 -1.43 3.10
C LEU A 93 8.74 -1.22 2.96
N LEU A 94 9.19 0.04 3.05
CA LEU A 94 10.53 0.43 2.66
C LEU A 94 11.51 0.31 3.84
N SER A 95 12.73 -0.12 3.55
CA SER A 95 13.79 -0.25 4.54
C SER A 95 15.15 0.17 4.01
N VAL A 96 15.91 0.84 4.86
CA VAL A 96 17.33 1.15 4.62
C VAL A 96 18.17 -0.12 4.52
N LYS A 97 17.80 -1.14 5.32
CA LYS A 97 18.45 -2.45 5.38
C LYS A 97 17.43 -3.56 5.14
N PRO A 98 16.93 -3.72 3.92
CA PRO A 98 15.90 -4.70 3.62
C PRO A 98 16.40 -6.12 3.92
N GLN A 99 15.51 -6.91 4.48
CA GLN A 99 15.79 -8.31 4.79
C GLN A 99 15.05 -9.21 3.79
N LYS A 100 15.56 -10.44 3.63
CA LYS A 100 14.90 -11.45 2.80
C LYS A 100 13.58 -11.90 3.41
N PRO A 101 12.67 -12.48 2.62
CA PRO A 101 11.44 -13.08 3.14
C PRO A 101 11.73 -14.09 4.24
N GLY A 102 10.92 -14.09 5.28
CA GLY A 102 10.93 -15.11 6.31
C GLY A 102 10.43 -16.47 5.80
N LYS A 103 10.37 -17.45 6.68
CA LYS A 103 10.04 -18.84 6.28
C LYS A 103 8.62 -18.99 5.74
N MET A 104 7.64 -18.31 6.38
CA MET A 104 6.23 -18.43 6.00
C MET A 104 5.99 -17.82 4.62
N LEU A 105 6.40 -16.57 4.42
CA LEU A 105 6.26 -15.90 3.14
C LEU A 105 7.03 -16.62 2.01
N SER A 106 8.26 -17.08 2.31
CA SER A 106 9.03 -17.87 1.33
C SER A 106 8.30 -19.15 0.92
N LYS A 107 7.67 -19.86 1.87
CA LYS A 107 6.89 -21.05 1.56
C LYS A 107 5.70 -20.71 0.68
N LEU A 108 4.90 -19.70 1.03
CA LEU A 108 3.73 -19.30 0.24
C LEU A 108 4.11 -18.81 -1.17
N ILE A 109 5.24 -18.10 -1.31
CA ILE A 109 5.76 -17.68 -2.61
C ILE A 109 6.14 -18.92 -3.45
N ASN A 110 6.85 -19.88 -2.87
CA ASN A 110 7.24 -21.10 -3.59
C ASN A 110 6.03 -21.94 -3.97
N ASP A 111 5.08 -22.10 -3.06
CA ASP A 111 3.85 -22.87 -3.33
C ASP A 111 3.02 -22.25 -4.48
N GLN A 112 2.97 -20.92 -4.56
CA GLN A 112 2.12 -20.20 -5.52
C GLN A 112 2.82 -19.89 -6.85
N PHE A 113 4.10 -19.52 -6.81
CA PHE A 113 4.84 -19.01 -7.98
C PHE A 113 6.00 -19.92 -8.41
N GLY A 114 6.28 -20.98 -7.65
CA GLY A 114 7.41 -21.89 -7.88
C GLY A 114 8.71 -21.41 -7.24
N ASP A 115 9.07 -20.15 -7.42
CA ASP A 115 10.23 -19.52 -6.78
C ASP A 115 10.09 -18.01 -6.66
N PHE A 116 10.98 -17.39 -5.87
CA PHE A 116 11.00 -15.95 -5.65
C PHE A 116 11.29 -15.14 -6.94
N LYS A 117 12.09 -15.66 -7.86
CA LYS A 117 12.44 -14.98 -9.11
C LYS A 117 11.24 -14.92 -10.06
N THR A 118 10.47 -15.98 -10.12
CA THR A 118 9.22 -16.04 -10.90
C THR A 118 8.19 -15.08 -10.33
N PHE A 119 8.03 -15.05 -8.99
CA PHE A 119 7.19 -14.08 -8.30
C PHE A 119 7.63 -12.63 -8.59
N GLU A 120 8.92 -12.32 -8.42
CA GLU A 120 9.47 -11.00 -8.72
C GLU A 120 9.16 -10.55 -10.15
N LYS A 121 9.35 -11.45 -11.10
CA LYS A 121 9.06 -11.18 -12.52
C LYS A 121 7.57 -10.90 -12.73
N GLU A 122 6.68 -11.74 -12.22
CA GLU A 122 5.23 -11.54 -12.35
C GLU A 122 4.76 -10.23 -11.72
N PHE A 123 5.28 -9.90 -10.53
CA PHE A 123 4.94 -8.65 -9.86
C PHE A 123 5.38 -7.44 -10.68
N LYS A 124 6.62 -7.44 -11.16
CA LYS A 124 7.16 -6.34 -11.98
C LYS A 124 6.43 -6.20 -13.30
N ASP A 125 6.16 -7.29 -13.99
CA ASP A 125 5.41 -7.28 -15.26
C ASP A 125 4.00 -6.68 -15.07
N LYS A 126 3.30 -7.05 -14.00
CA LYS A 126 1.98 -6.47 -13.66
C LYS A 126 2.08 -4.99 -13.30
N ALA A 127 3.07 -4.60 -12.51
CA ALA A 127 3.28 -3.21 -12.15
C ALA A 127 3.61 -2.33 -13.38
N GLU A 128 4.47 -2.81 -14.27
CA GLU A 128 4.83 -2.12 -15.51
C GLU A 128 3.63 -1.97 -16.47
N SER A 129 2.84 -3.03 -16.63
CA SER A 129 1.68 -3.06 -17.53
C SER A 129 0.48 -2.26 -17.04
N HIS A 130 0.44 -1.87 -15.76
CA HIS A 130 -0.65 -1.05 -15.24
C HIS A 130 -0.68 0.32 -15.91
N PHE A 131 -1.81 0.64 -16.54
CA PHE A 131 -2.01 1.91 -17.22
C PHE A 131 -2.63 2.96 -16.30
N GLY A 132 -2.01 4.14 -16.24
CA GLY A 132 -2.48 5.26 -15.41
C GLY A 132 -2.06 5.16 -13.96
N SER A 133 -2.69 5.97 -13.11
CA SER A 133 -2.44 6.02 -11.68
C SER A 133 -3.05 4.81 -10.98
N GLY A 134 -2.33 4.25 -10.02
CA GLY A 134 -2.82 3.10 -9.26
C GLY A 134 -1.73 2.44 -8.46
N TRP A 135 -1.95 1.18 -8.11
CA TRP A 135 -1.10 0.40 -7.22
C TRP A 135 -0.90 -1.02 -7.74
N CYS A 136 0.23 -1.63 -7.41
CA CYS A 136 0.46 -3.05 -7.60
C CYS A 136 0.64 -3.72 -6.23
N TRP A 137 -0.13 -4.78 -5.98
CA TRP A 137 -0.28 -5.43 -4.68
C TRP A 137 0.15 -6.88 -4.71
N LEU A 138 0.76 -7.34 -3.62
CA LEU A 138 0.72 -8.74 -3.24
C LEU A 138 -0.42 -8.89 -2.22
N VAL A 139 -1.36 -9.78 -2.50
CA VAL A 139 -2.50 -10.06 -1.63
C VAL A 139 -2.54 -11.52 -1.21
N LEU A 140 -2.94 -11.76 0.03
CA LEU A 140 -3.22 -13.11 0.55
C LEU A 140 -4.73 -13.34 0.56
N SER A 141 -5.17 -14.46 0.04
CA SER A 141 -6.54 -14.93 0.07
C SER A 141 -6.62 -16.38 0.53
N LYS A 142 -7.83 -16.92 0.65
CA LYS A 142 -8.02 -18.36 0.91
C LYS A 142 -7.40 -19.28 -0.16
N HIS A 143 -7.09 -18.74 -1.33
CA HIS A 143 -6.47 -19.48 -2.44
C HIS A 143 -4.94 -19.26 -2.53
N GLY A 144 -4.33 -18.62 -1.53
CA GLY A 144 -2.91 -18.30 -1.50
C GLY A 144 -2.61 -16.87 -1.96
N LEU A 145 -1.34 -16.63 -2.29
CA LEU A 145 -0.84 -15.34 -2.72
C LEU A 145 -1.22 -15.04 -4.17
N THR A 146 -1.53 -13.78 -4.46
CA THR A 146 -1.82 -13.32 -5.83
C THR A 146 -1.29 -11.90 -6.02
N VAL A 147 -0.76 -11.60 -7.21
CA VAL A 147 -0.43 -10.22 -7.60
C VAL A 147 -1.64 -9.58 -8.28
N LYS A 148 -2.04 -8.40 -7.81
CA LYS A 148 -3.18 -7.63 -8.35
C LYS A 148 -2.80 -6.18 -8.56
N THR A 149 -3.50 -5.48 -9.45
CA THR A 149 -3.40 -4.02 -9.58
C THR A 149 -4.76 -3.38 -9.32
N THR A 150 -4.74 -2.17 -8.81
CA THR A 150 -5.93 -1.33 -8.61
C THR A 150 -5.72 0.05 -9.21
N LYS A 151 -6.81 0.71 -9.62
CA LYS A 151 -6.78 2.08 -10.14
C LYS A 151 -6.87 3.10 -8.99
N ASN A 152 -6.33 4.28 -9.23
CA ASN A 152 -6.42 5.40 -8.30
C ASN A 152 -6.01 5.00 -6.88
N GLN A 153 -6.86 5.27 -5.88
CA GLN A 153 -6.63 4.89 -4.48
C GLN A 153 -7.43 3.67 -4.03
N ASP A 154 -7.99 2.92 -4.98
CA ASP A 154 -8.59 1.61 -4.69
C ASP A 154 -7.54 0.66 -4.10
N ASN A 155 -7.98 -0.20 -3.21
CA ASN A 155 -7.13 -1.20 -2.59
C ASN A 155 -7.82 -2.57 -2.45
N PRO A 156 -7.04 -3.61 -2.16
CA PRO A 156 -7.56 -4.98 -2.10
C PRO A 156 -8.50 -5.29 -0.92
N ILE A 157 -8.63 -4.43 0.08
CA ILE A 157 -9.59 -4.62 1.20
C ILE A 157 -11.01 -4.81 0.66
N ASN A 158 -11.32 -4.17 -0.47
CA ASN A 158 -12.63 -4.29 -1.11
C ASN A 158 -12.77 -5.52 -2.01
N PHE A 159 -11.72 -6.35 -2.14
CA PHE A 159 -11.82 -7.64 -2.78
C PHE A 159 -12.23 -8.68 -1.74
N GLU A 160 -13.16 -9.52 -2.12
CA GLU A 160 -13.68 -10.54 -1.22
C GLU A 160 -12.56 -11.43 -0.65
N LEU A 161 -12.49 -11.51 0.68
CA LEU A 161 -11.56 -12.36 1.42
C LEU A 161 -10.07 -12.19 1.02
N CYS A 162 -9.64 -10.93 0.76
CA CYS A 162 -8.26 -10.61 0.45
C CYS A 162 -7.63 -9.69 1.49
N THR A 163 -6.44 -10.06 1.97
CA THR A 163 -5.60 -9.22 2.84
C THR A 163 -4.43 -8.66 2.03
N PRO A 164 -4.29 -7.33 1.91
CA PRO A 164 -3.12 -6.73 1.25
C PRO A 164 -1.88 -6.95 2.14
N ILE A 165 -0.87 -7.62 1.57
CA ILE A 165 0.40 -7.88 2.24
C ILE A 165 1.39 -6.77 1.96
N MET A 166 1.49 -6.33 0.70
CA MET A 166 2.29 -5.18 0.28
C MET A 166 1.69 -4.46 -0.91
N GLY A 167 2.01 -3.18 -1.07
CA GLY A 167 1.61 -2.39 -2.23
C GLY A 167 2.73 -1.45 -2.71
N ILE A 168 2.98 -1.40 -4.02
CA ILE A 168 3.88 -0.42 -4.64
C ILE A 168 3.04 0.64 -5.33
N ASP A 169 3.36 1.90 -5.05
CA ASP A 169 2.72 3.06 -5.65
C ASP A 169 3.15 3.23 -7.12
N LEU A 170 2.18 3.29 -8.02
CA LEU A 170 2.40 3.49 -9.46
C LEU A 170 1.93 4.87 -9.94
N TRP A 171 1.52 5.75 -9.04
CA TRP A 171 1.26 7.16 -9.34
C TRP A 171 2.56 7.86 -9.70
N GLU A 172 2.50 8.81 -10.62
CA GLU A 172 3.70 9.57 -11.05
C GLU A 172 4.37 10.32 -9.89
N HIS A 173 3.60 10.78 -8.90
CA HIS A 173 4.18 11.45 -7.74
C HIS A 173 5.16 10.60 -6.92
N ALA A 174 5.08 9.28 -7.02
CA ALA A 174 6.00 8.38 -6.33
C ALA A 174 7.38 8.31 -6.99
N TYR A 175 7.51 8.66 -8.27
CA TYR A 175 8.74 8.42 -9.01
C TYR A 175 9.15 9.50 -10.01
N TYR A 176 8.27 10.41 -10.41
CA TYR A 176 8.53 11.29 -11.56
C TYR A 176 9.69 12.27 -11.33
N LEU A 177 9.91 12.76 -10.12
CA LEU A 177 11.04 13.64 -9.80
C LEU A 177 12.39 12.96 -10.07
N ASP A 178 12.52 11.65 -9.74
CA ASP A 178 13.78 10.91 -9.87
C ASP A 178 13.90 10.17 -11.21
N HIS A 179 12.80 9.66 -11.72
CA HIS A 179 12.81 8.71 -12.83
C HIS A 179 12.16 9.23 -14.12
N LYS A 180 11.42 10.36 -14.05
CA LYS A 180 10.65 10.91 -15.18
C LYS A 180 9.70 9.82 -15.73
N ASN A 181 9.73 9.58 -17.02
CA ASN A 181 8.91 8.56 -17.68
C ASN A 181 9.43 7.10 -17.50
N ARG A 182 10.54 6.89 -16.78
CA ARG A 182 11.14 5.58 -16.61
C ARG A 182 10.55 4.81 -15.42
N LYS A 183 9.24 4.56 -15.46
CA LYS A 183 8.50 3.80 -14.43
C LYS A 183 9.13 2.44 -14.14
N LYS A 184 9.65 1.76 -15.16
CA LYS A 184 10.35 0.47 -15.03
C LYS A 184 11.59 0.56 -14.13
N ASP A 185 12.39 1.63 -14.26
CA ASP A 185 13.57 1.85 -13.42
C ASP A 185 13.17 2.06 -11.96
N TYR A 186 12.11 2.85 -11.73
CA TYR A 186 11.54 3.03 -10.39
C TYR A 186 11.13 1.70 -9.76
N ILE A 187 10.30 0.90 -10.45
CA ILE A 187 9.84 -0.40 -9.96
C ILE A 187 11.03 -1.31 -9.60
N SER A 188 12.06 -1.34 -10.45
CA SER A 188 13.25 -2.15 -10.20
C SER A 188 14.09 -1.68 -9.02
N LYS A 189 14.15 -0.37 -8.77
CA LYS A 189 14.88 0.22 -7.64
C LYS A 189 14.13 0.06 -6.32
N ILE A 190 12.84 0.38 -6.30
CA ILE A 190 12.04 0.28 -5.09
C ILE A 190 11.96 -1.18 -4.62
N TRP A 191 11.90 -2.15 -5.55
CA TRP A 191 11.95 -3.57 -5.24
C TRP A 191 13.14 -3.96 -4.35
N GLN A 192 14.29 -3.32 -4.53
CA GLN A 192 15.51 -3.57 -3.74
C GLN A 192 15.43 -2.99 -2.32
N LYS A 193 14.42 -2.17 -2.03
CA LYS A 193 14.21 -1.52 -0.72
C LYS A 193 13.07 -2.12 0.07
N ILE A 194 12.43 -3.16 -0.46
CA ILE A 194 11.32 -3.84 0.22
C ILE A 194 11.83 -4.61 1.43
N ASN A 195 11.22 -4.35 2.59
CA ASN A 195 11.49 -5.08 3.84
C ASN A 195 10.66 -6.38 3.91
N TRP A 196 11.09 -7.39 3.19
CA TRP A 196 10.37 -8.66 3.10
C TRP A 196 10.08 -9.33 4.44
N LYS A 197 10.92 -9.10 5.46
CA LYS A 197 10.70 -9.67 6.80
C LYS A 197 9.42 -9.13 7.44
N GLU A 198 9.09 -7.86 7.22
CA GLU A 198 7.88 -7.25 7.77
C GLU A 198 6.61 -7.95 7.24
N PHE A 199 6.67 -8.42 6.00
CA PHE A 199 5.54 -9.14 5.40
C PHE A 199 5.36 -10.56 5.91
N ASP A 200 6.41 -11.18 6.41
CA ASP A 200 6.29 -12.46 7.10
C ASP A 200 5.38 -12.31 8.34
N ASN A 201 5.53 -11.20 9.07
CA ASN A 201 4.67 -10.86 10.21
C ASN A 201 3.22 -10.62 9.77
N LYS A 202 3.00 -9.82 8.72
CA LYS A 202 1.64 -9.57 8.18
C LYS A 202 0.94 -10.84 7.68
N VAL A 203 1.69 -11.76 7.10
CA VAL A 203 1.15 -13.08 6.69
C VAL A 203 0.75 -13.90 7.92
N LEU A 204 1.60 -13.95 8.95
CA LEU A 204 1.30 -14.66 10.20
C LEU A 204 0.06 -14.10 10.89
N GLU A 205 -0.07 -12.78 10.95
CA GLU A 205 -1.27 -12.10 11.49
C GLU A 205 -2.53 -12.48 10.70
N ALA A 206 -2.46 -12.44 9.37
CA ALA A 206 -3.59 -12.78 8.51
C ALA A 206 -4.00 -14.26 8.59
N GLU A 207 -3.08 -15.17 8.88
CA GLU A 207 -3.38 -16.60 9.07
C GLU A 207 -3.97 -16.90 10.46
N ASN A 208 -3.61 -16.13 11.48
CA ASN A 208 -4.14 -16.28 12.84
C ASN A 208 -5.57 -15.73 13.00
N VAL A 209 -6.10 -15.00 12.03
CA VAL A 209 -7.46 -14.44 12.01
C VAL A 209 -8.46 -15.37 11.29
N LYS A 210 -7.99 -16.45 10.69
CA LYS A 210 -8.83 -17.50 10.06
C LYS A 210 -9.23 -18.57 11.07
#